data_89165d83a760d59f065e588ca390b673
#
_entry.id   89165d83a760d59f065e588ca390b673
#
_cell.length_a   1.000
_cell.length_b   1.000
_cell.length_c   1.000
_cell.angle_alpha   90.00
_cell.angle_beta   90.00
_cell.angle_gamma   90.00
#
_symmetry.space_group_name_H-M   'P 1'
#
loop_
_entity.id
_entity.type
_entity.pdbx_description
1 polymer ?
#
loop_
_entity_poly.entity_id
_entity_poly.type
_entity_poly.pdbx_seq_one_letter_code
_entity_poly.pdbx_strand_id
1 'polypeptide(L)'
;MNAETVNVELGERRYPIHIGHNLADALLEFLQKYVDAGRPIAVVTCPTLPEKHAKLFESLSSVARITITTSVDGETAKNVKELVEIWETLARERIDRSGAIVAVGGGVVGDLAGFAAASFLRGIDFIQVPTTLLSMVDSSVGGKTGLNLSAGKNLVGAFYQPQAVFADMRLLSTLPPREFSAGMAEVIKYGLLGDARLFETLENAGTLAWDSPKLPDIVKRCCEIKAQVVASDERETAQENGRALLNLGHTFGHAIEKVAGYGEYLHGEAVAVGTVAAALLSEQLGYAPAGTLAPRCIALLKKNALPVRLHSRLPVEMLMRAMASDKKVRAGKLRFVLMRAVGEAFTTGDVPADAAESVWEALSA
;
A
#
# COMPACT_ATOMS: atom_id res chain seq x y z
N MET A 1 10.34 24.46 -5.13
CA MET A 1 10.37 23.65 -3.90
C MET A 1 11.07 22.35 -4.27
N ASN A 2 12.06 21.92 -3.50
CA ASN A 2 12.86 20.76 -3.87
C ASN A 2 12.03 19.47 -3.68
N ALA A 3 11.90 18.69 -4.75
CA ALA A 3 11.42 17.33 -4.63
C ALA A 3 12.50 16.50 -3.91
N GLU A 4 12.11 15.76 -2.89
CA GLU A 4 12.95 14.75 -2.27
C GLU A 4 12.93 13.48 -3.11
N THR A 5 14.04 12.77 -3.18
CA THR A 5 14.11 11.53 -3.97
C THR A 5 14.60 10.37 -3.12
N VAL A 6 13.85 9.27 -3.13
CA VAL A 6 14.25 7.98 -2.57
C VAL A 6 14.49 7.01 -3.72
N ASN A 7 15.61 6.30 -3.70
CA ASN A 7 15.89 5.28 -4.71
C ASN A 7 15.59 3.88 -4.17
N VAL A 8 14.90 3.09 -4.95
CA VAL A 8 14.73 1.66 -4.69
C VAL A 8 15.85 0.91 -5.42
N GLU A 9 16.79 0.37 -4.66
CA GLU A 9 18.03 -0.21 -5.19
C GLU A 9 17.81 -1.69 -5.55
N LEU A 10 17.55 -1.96 -6.83
CA LEU A 10 17.30 -3.30 -7.40
C LEU A 10 18.23 -3.60 -8.59
N GLY A 11 19.47 -3.11 -8.54
CA GLY A 11 20.43 -3.24 -9.63
C GLY A 11 19.94 -2.51 -10.88
N GLU A 12 19.86 -3.20 -12.02
CA GLU A 12 19.39 -2.63 -13.28
C GLU A 12 17.94 -2.15 -13.25
N ARG A 13 17.13 -2.63 -12.29
CA ARG A 13 15.73 -2.24 -12.10
C ARG A 13 15.56 -1.18 -11.01
N ARG A 14 16.64 -0.44 -10.69
CA ARG A 14 16.59 0.72 -9.81
C ARG A 14 15.65 1.78 -10.37
N TYR A 15 14.86 2.37 -9.49
CA TYR A 15 13.97 3.48 -9.85
C TYR A 15 13.86 4.53 -8.74
N PRO A 16 13.62 5.81 -9.12
CA PRO A 16 13.40 6.88 -8.17
C PRO A 16 11.94 6.97 -7.71
N ILE A 17 11.74 7.41 -6.46
CA ILE A 17 10.48 7.89 -5.92
C ILE A 17 10.66 9.37 -5.64
N HIS A 18 10.00 10.23 -6.41
CA HIS A 18 9.97 11.68 -6.22
C HIS A 18 8.84 12.01 -5.25
N ILE A 19 9.15 12.77 -4.19
CA ILE A 19 8.22 13.08 -3.09
C ILE A 19 8.23 14.58 -2.87
N GLY A 20 7.06 15.21 -2.82
CA GLY A 20 6.98 16.66 -2.59
C GLY A 20 5.63 17.25 -2.92
N HIS A 21 5.63 18.52 -3.24
CA HIS A 21 4.45 19.26 -3.67
C HIS A 21 4.66 19.80 -5.09
N ASN A 22 3.60 19.84 -5.91
CA ASN A 22 3.63 20.36 -7.28
C ASN A 22 4.64 19.61 -8.18
N LEU A 23 4.54 18.28 -8.21
CA LEU A 23 5.41 17.43 -9.02
C LEU A 23 4.95 17.28 -10.48
N ALA A 24 3.87 17.94 -10.89
CA ALA A 24 3.34 17.83 -12.25
C ALA A 24 4.39 18.21 -13.32
N ASP A 25 5.13 19.29 -13.11
CA ASP A 25 6.17 19.70 -14.06
C ASP A 25 7.31 18.67 -14.13
N ALA A 26 7.75 18.14 -12.99
CA ALA A 26 8.77 17.08 -12.94
C ALA A 26 8.29 15.77 -13.61
N LEU A 27 7.02 15.43 -13.45
CA LEU A 27 6.40 14.32 -14.16
C LEU A 27 6.40 14.55 -15.68
N LEU A 28 5.99 15.73 -16.14
CA LEU A 28 5.97 16.08 -17.56
C LEU A 28 7.38 16.07 -18.16
N GLU A 29 8.36 16.62 -17.46
CA GLU A 29 9.78 16.56 -17.87
C GLU A 29 10.26 15.11 -17.97
N PHE A 30 9.91 14.26 -17.02
CA PHE A 30 10.21 12.83 -17.08
C PHE A 30 9.55 12.14 -18.28
N LEU A 31 8.30 12.48 -18.60
CA LEU A 31 7.56 11.91 -19.72
C LEU A 31 8.03 12.47 -21.07
N GLN A 32 8.62 13.67 -21.12
CA GLN A 32 9.10 14.29 -22.35
C GLN A 32 10.12 13.41 -23.09
N LYS A 33 10.93 12.63 -22.38
CA LYS A 33 11.85 11.66 -22.99
C LYS A 33 11.15 10.58 -23.83
N TYR A 34 9.91 10.22 -23.47
CA TYR A 34 9.10 9.28 -24.26
C TYR A 34 8.57 9.97 -25.51
N VAL A 35 8.07 11.21 -25.36
CA VAL A 35 7.57 12.02 -26.47
C VAL A 35 8.65 12.30 -27.49
N ASP A 36 9.84 12.73 -27.06
CA ASP A 36 10.99 13.03 -27.92
C ASP A 36 11.48 11.80 -28.69
N ALA A 37 11.35 10.62 -28.09
CA ALA A 37 11.69 9.34 -28.72
C ALA A 37 10.53 8.76 -29.58
N GLY A 38 9.40 9.45 -29.71
CA GLY A 38 8.22 8.98 -30.43
C GLY A 38 7.51 7.79 -29.76
N ARG A 39 7.76 7.54 -28.47
CA ARG A 39 7.23 6.43 -27.70
C ARG A 39 5.82 6.79 -27.17
N PRO A 40 4.78 5.97 -27.44
CA PRO A 40 3.42 6.29 -27.05
C PRO A 40 3.21 6.13 -25.54
N ILE A 41 2.43 7.03 -24.95
CA ILE A 41 2.07 7.03 -23.54
C ILE A 41 0.55 6.80 -23.40
N ALA A 42 0.15 5.90 -22.51
CA ALA A 42 -1.23 5.73 -22.09
C ALA A 42 -1.34 6.10 -20.60
N VAL A 43 -2.37 6.87 -20.22
CA VAL A 43 -2.72 7.13 -18.82
C VAL A 43 -3.81 6.15 -18.41
N VAL A 44 -3.68 5.52 -17.25
CA VAL A 44 -4.74 4.69 -16.62
C VAL A 44 -5.15 5.33 -15.31
N THR A 45 -6.46 5.51 -15.12
CA THR A 45 -7.02 6.19 -13.95
C THR A 45 -8.39 5.64 -13.57
N CYS A 46 -9.01 6.18 -12.53
CA CYS A 46 -10.39 5.87 -12.11
C CYS A 46 -11.33 7.06 -12.38
N PRO A 47 -12.67 6.85 -12.39
CA PRO A 47 -13.65 7.83 -12.88
C PRO A 47 -13.59 9.19 -12.21
N THR A 48 -13.35 9.23 -10.89
CA THR A 48 -13.47 10.48 -10.11
C THR A 48 -12.25 11.39 -10.19
N LEU A 49 -11.07 10.88 -10.56
CA LEU A 49 -9.82 11.64 -10.51
C LEU A 49 -9.66 12.70 -11.61
N PRO A 50 -10.09 12.50 -12.87
CA PRO A 50 -9.97 13.52 -13.90
C PRO A 50 -10.66 14.84 -13.54
N GLU A 51 -11.84 14.79 -12.93
CA GLU A 51 -12.53 15.98 -12.46
C GLU A 51 -11.84 16.63 -11.25
N LYS A 52 -11.47 15.81 -10.25
CA LYS A 52 -10.84 16.25 -9.02
C LYS A 52 -9.45 16.89 -9.25
N HIS A 53 -8.73 16.45 -10.25
CA HIS A 53 -7.37 16.87 -10.59
C HIS A 53 -7.25 17.35 -12.04
N ALA A 54 -8.24 18.12 -12.52
CA ALA A 54 -8.37 18.55 -13.92
C ALA A 54 -7.08 19.11 -14.52
N LYS A 55 -6.35 19.97 -13.78
CA LYS A 55 -5.09 20.56 -14.27
C LYS A 55 -4.01 19.50 -14.54
N LEU A 56 -3.90 18.47 -13.71
CA LEU A 56 -2.96 17.38 -13.94
C LEU A 56 -3.33 16.60 -15.21
N PHE A 57 -4.62 16.26 -15.37
CA PHE A 57 -5.09 15.51 -16.54
C PHE A 57 -5.03 16.35 -17.83
N GLU A 58 -5.28 17.65 -17.76
CA GLU A 58 -5.07 18.57 -18.89
C GLU A 58 -3.59 18.57 -19.32
N SER A 59 -2.65 18.66 -18.35
CA SER A 59 -1.23 18.57 -18.63
C SER A 59 -0.83 17.21 -19.21
N LEU A 60 -1.32 16.10 -18.65
CA LEU A 60 -1.06 14.76 -19.15
C LEU A 60 -1.63 14.53 -20.57
N SER A 61 -2.76 15.15 -20.90
CA SER A 61 -3.35 15.05 -22.24
C SER A 61 -2.49 15.63 -23.34
N SER A 62 -1.55 16.52 -23.02
CA SER A 62 -0.60 17.08 -23.99
C SER A 62 0.51 16.12 -24.40
N VAL A 63 0.78 15.07 -23.61
CA VAL A 63 1.85 14.09 -23.82
C VAL A 63 1.33 12.66 -24.01
N ALA A 64 0.17 12.34 -23.48
CA ALA A 64 -0.45 11.02 -23.58
C ALA A 64 -1.27 10.86 -24.86
N ARG A 65 -1.16 9.69 -25.48
CA ARG A 65 -1.99 9.32 -26.64
C ARG A 65 -3.45 9.06 -26.24
N ILE A 66 -3.66 8.47 -25.07
CA ILE A 66 -4.98 8.09 -24.57
C ILE A 66 -5.01 8.12 -23.03
N THR A 67 -6.17 8.45 -22.48
CA THR A 67 -6.51 8.22 -21.07
C THR A 67 -7.57 7.11 -21.00
N ILE A 68 -7.26 6.05 -20.27
CA ILE A 68 -8.11 4.89 -20.01
C ILE A 68 -8.65 5.01 -18.59
N THR A 69 -9.96 5.05 -18.47
CA THR A 69 -10.63 5.16 -17.17
C THR A 69 -11.29 3.83 -16.84
N THR A 70 -11.05 3.30 -15.61
CA THR A 70 -11.77 2.11 -15.13
C THR A 70 -13.28 2.38 -15.07
N SER A 71 -14.09 1.32 -15.13
CA SER A 71 -15.55 1.49 -15.16
C SER A 71 -16.12 1.97 -13.82
N VAL A 72 -15.43 1.70 -12.72
CA VAL A 72 -15.81 2.05 -11.35
C VAL A 72 -14.60 2.45 -10.52
N ASP A 73 -14.84 3.16 -9.41
CA ASP A 73 -13.82 3.42 -8.39
C ASP A 73 -13.66 2.24 -7.40
N GLY A 74 -12.51 2.18 -6.76
CA GLY A 74 -12.26 1.31 -5.61
C GLY A 74 -11.96 -0.14 -5.97
N GLU A 75 -11.99 -1.00 -4.96
CA GLU A 75 -11.48 -2.39 -5.02
C GLU A 75 -12.22 -3.28 -6.03
N THR A 76 -13.47 -2.96 -6.35
CA THR A 76 -14.28 -3.69 -7.34
C THR A 76 -13.75 -3.54 -8.78
N ALA A 77 -12.99 -2.48 -9.08
CA ALA A 77 -12.32 -2.31 -10.36
C ALA A 77 -11.13 -3.27 -10.55
N LYS A 78 -10.61 -3.87 -9.48
CA LYS A 78 -9.41 -4.72 -9.51
C LYS A 78 -9.73 -6.13 -9.97
N ASN A 79 -10.20 -6.29 -11.20
CA ASN A 79 -10.71 -7.54 -11.76
C ASN A 79 -10.24 -7.79 -13.21
N VAL A 80 -10.48 -9.01 -13.71
CA VAL A 80 -10.07 -9.44 -15.06
C VAL A 80 -10.75 -8.62 -16.16
N LYS A 81 -12.02 -8.22 -15.97
CA LYS A 81 -12.76 -7.46 -16.99
C LYS A 81 -12.10 -6.12 -17.26
N GLU A 82 -11.78 -5.37 -16.20
CA GLU A 82 -11.07 -4.09 -16.32
C GLU A 82 -9.69 -4.26 -16.97
N LEU A 83 -8.96 -5.34 -16.62
CA LEU A 83 -7.66 -5.64 -17.21
C LEU A 83 -7.78 -5.89 -18.73
N VAL A 84 -8.77 -6.64 -19.17
CA VAL A 84 -9.01 -6.90 -20.59
C VAL A 84 -9.34 -5.60 -21.33
N GLU A 85 -10.18 -4.74 -20.77
CA GLU A 85 -10.50 -3.43 -21.38
C GLU A 85 -9.28 -2.53 -21.54
N ILE A 86 -8.36 -2.57 -20.55
CA ILE A 86 -7.08 -1.85 -20.66
C ILE A 86 -6.27 -2.42 -21.83
N TRP A 87 -6.07 -3.73 -21.91
CA TRP A 87 -5.29 -4.35 -22.99
C TRP A 87 -5.86 -4.10 -24.38
N GLU A 88 -7.18 -4.26 -24.55
CA GLU A 88 -7.86 -4.02 -25.83
C GLU A 88 -7.73 -2.55 -26.26
N THR A 89 -7.81 -1.63 -25.30
CA THR A 89 -7.63 -0.21 -25.59
C THR A 89 -6.18 0.11 -25.96
N LEU A 90 -5.19 -0.42 -25.23
CA LEU A 90 -3.77 -0.26 -25.58
C LEU A 90 -3.48 -0.77 -26.99
N ALA A 91 -4.05 -1.93 -27.36
CA ALA A 91 -3.87 -2.52 -28.70
C ALA A 91 -4.54 -1.67 -29.78
N ARG A 92 -5.78 -1.24 -29.58
CA ARG A 92 -6.54 -0.38 -30.50
C ARG A 92 -5.83 0.95 -30.75
N GLU A 93 -5.27 1.55 -29.69
CA GLU A 93 -4.54 2.82 -29.74
C GLU A 93 -3.07 2.64 -30.17
N ARG A 94 -2.69 1.44 -30.59
CA ARG A 94 -1.35 1.12 -31.10
C ARG A 94 -0.22 1.52 -30.14
N ILE A 95 -0.42 1.26 -28.85
CA ILE A 95 0.67 1.31 -27.87
C ILE A 95 1.59 0.13 -28.20
N ASP A 96 2.86 0.40 -28.45
CA ASP A 96 3.85 -0.62 -28.79
C ASP A 96 4.78 -0.97 -27.62
N ARG A 97 5.79 -1.82 -27.86
CA ARG A 97 6.73 -2.26 -26.82
C ARG A 97 7.60 -1.15 -26.24
N SER A 98 7.75 -0.05 -26.94
CA SER A 98 8.49 1.11 -26.45
C SER A 98 7.62 2.03 -25.60
N GLY A 99 6.31 1.83 -25.61
CA GLY A 99 5.33 2.66 -24.92
C GLY A 99 5.40 2.55 -23.40
N ALA A 100 4.61 3.41 -22.74
CA ALA A 100 4.53 3.46 -21.30
C ALA A 100 3.09 3.60 -20.81
N ILE A 101 2.79 3.01 -19.64
CA ILE A 101 1.57 3.29 -18.88
C ILE A 101 1.92 4.22 -17.71
N VAL A 102 1.18 5.32 -17.58
CA VAL A 102 1.19 6.20 -16.40
C VAL A 102 -0.07 5.90 -15.57
N ALA A 103 0.09 5.27 -14.41
CA ALA A 103 -1.01 4.97 -13.49
C ALA A 103 -1.23 6.17 -12.56
N VAL A 104 -2.35 6.85 -12.70
CA VAL A 104 -2.75 7.98 -11.83
C VAL A 104 -3.90 7.51 -10.95
N GLY A 105 -3.60 7.19 -9.68
CA GLY A 105 -4.65 6.66 -8.80
C GLY A 105 -4.16 6.12 -7.47
N GLY A 106 -5.07 5.53 -6.71
CA GLY A 106 -4.79 4.76 -5.51
C GLY A 106 -4.17 3.40 -5.83
N GLY A 107 -3.99 2.56 -4.80
CA GLY A 107 -3.39 1.22 -4.94
C GLY A 107 -4.08 0.33 -5.96
N VAL A 108 -5.39 0.42 -6.09
CA VAL A 108 -6.18 -0.36 -7.08
C VAL A 108 -5.73 -0.05 -8.50
N VAL A 109 -5.65 1.24 -8.85
CA VAL A 109 -5.21 1.68 -10.19
C VAL A 109 -3.75 1.30 -10.41
N GLY A 110 -2.89 1.51 -9.41
CA GLY A 110 -1.47 1.15 -9.48
C GLY A 110 -1.24 -0.33 -9.74
N ASP A 111 -1.95 -1.19 -9.00
CA ASP A 111 -1.84 -2.65 -9.13
C ASP A 111 -2.37 -3.15 -10.48
N LEU A 112 -3.54 -2.65 -10.89
CA LEU A 112 -4.18 -3.06 -12.14
C LEU A 112 -3.38 -2.59 -13.37
N ALA A 113 -3.01 -1.31 -13.41
CA ALA A 113 -2.23 -0.73 -14.50
C ALA A 113 -0.81 -1.31 -14.56
N GLY A 114 -0.19 -1.56 -13.41
CA GLY A 114 1.12 -2.21 -13.33
C GLY A 114 1.08 -3.65 -13.85
N PHE A 115 0.01 -4.40 -13.55
CA PHE A 115 -0.15 -5.76 -14.10
C PHE A 115 -0.50 -5.72 -15.60
N ALA A 116 -1.27 -4.72 -16.04
CA ALA A 116 -1.48 -4.49 -17.47
C ALA A 116 -0.14 -4.23 -18.19
N ALA A 117 0.71 -3.35 -17.64
CA ALA A 117 2.04 -3.07 -18.19
C ALA A 117 2.95 -4.31 -18.22
N ALA A 118 2.95 -5.10 -17.13
CA ALA A 118 3.77 -6.31 -17.02
C ALA A 118 3.41 -7.38 -18.05
N SER A 119 2.16 -7.45 -18.47
CA SER A 119 1.63 -8.52 -19.31
C SER A 119 1.40 -8.10 -20.76
N PHE A 120 1.10 -6.82 -21.03
CA PHE A 120 0.92 -6.32 -22.38
C PHE A 120 2.24 -6.38 -23.16
N LEU A 121 2.23 -7.01 -24.34
CA LEU A 121 3.40 -7.25 -25.19
C LEU A 121 4.61 -7.89 -24.47
N ARG A 122 4.38 -8.56 -23.35
CA ARG A 122 5.37 -9.17 -22.43
C ARG A 122 6.19 -8.17 -21.63
N GLY A 123 5.66 -6.96 -21.46
CA GLY A 123 6.22 -5.89 -20.65
C GLY A 123 6.43 -4.60 -21.43
N ILE A 124 5.82 -3.52 -20.95
CA ILE A 124 6.05 -2.13 -21.38
C ILE A 124 6.37 -1.27 -20.17
N ASP A 125 6.95 -0.09 -20.36
CA ASP A 125 7.28 0.79 -19.23
C ASP A 125 6.08 1.19 -18.40
N PHE A 126 6.29 1.38 -17.10
CA PHE A 126 5.26 1.70 -16.11
C PHE A 126 5.72 2.83 -15.19
N ILE A 127 4.90 3.85 -14.99
CA ILE A 127 5.13 4.99 -14.12
C ILE A 127 3.96 5.12 -13.16
N GLN A 128 4.20 5.41 -11.89
CA GLN A 128 3.15 5.57 -10.88
C GLN A 128 3.01 7.01 -10.40
N VAL A 129 1.77 7.48 -10.31
CA VAL A 129 1.37 8.76 -9.70
C VAL A 129 0.32 8.44 -8.64
N PRO A 130 0.76 8.01 -7.42
CA PRO A 130 -0.14 7.63 -6.35
C PRO A 130 -0.95 8.84 -5.83
N THR A 131 -2.26 8.66 -5.64
CA THR A 131 -3.19 9.73 -5.22
C THR A 131 -3.80 9.49 -3.85
N THR A 132 -3.44 8.40 -3.15
CA THR A 132 -3.84 8.14 -1.76
C THR A 132 -2.60 8.03 -0.88
N LEU A 133 -2.71 8.38 0.40
CA LEU A 133 -1.58 8.25 1.32
C LEU A 133 -1.09 6.81 1.41
N LEU A 134 -2.02 5.85 1.47
CA LEU A 134 -1.70 4.42 1.46
C LEU A 134 -0.87 4.03 0.22
N SER A 135 -1.25 4.51 -0.97
CA SER A 135 -0.48 4.20 -2.18
C SER A 135 0.88 4.88 -2.19
N MET A 136 1.01 6.10 -1.65
CA MET A 136 2.28 6.81 -1.57
C MET A 136 3.31 6.08 -0.70
N VAL A 137 2.87 5.58 0.47
CA VAL A 137 3.79 4.95 1.44
C VAL A 137 3.91 3.43 1.27
N ASP A 138 2.96 2.79 0.58
CA ASP A 138 2.93 1.32 0.51
C ASP A 138 2.81 0.80 -0.93
N SER A 139 1.64 0.76 -1.55
CA SER A 139 1.42 -0.03 -2.77
C SER A 139 2.25 0.39 -3.97
N SER A 140 2.67 1.66 -4.10
CA SER A 140 3.53 2.12 -5.20
C SER A 140 4.99 1.68 -5.10
N VAL A 141 5.41 1.09 -3.97
CA VAL A 141 6.80 0.70 -3.72
C VAL A 141 6.94 -0.81 -3.70
N GLY A 142 7.89 -1.34 -4.49
CA GLY A 142 8.25 -2.76 -4.47
C GLY A 142 7.54 -3.65 -5.48
N GLY A 143 6.87 -3.05 -6.48
CA GLY A 143 6.47 -3.70 -7.73
C GLY A 143 5.46 -4.83 -7.61
N LYS A 144 4.75 -4.99 -6.50
CA LYS A 144 3.60 -5.92 -6.43
C LYS A 144 2.46 -5.34 -7.27
N THR A 145 2.11 -6.02 -8.34
CA THR A 145 1.00 -5.65 -9.22
C THR A 145 0.06 -6.84 -9.38
N GLY A 146 -1.22 -6.61 -9.64
CA GLY A 146 -2.14 -7.73 -9.78
C GLY A 146 -3.61 -7.37 -9.67
N LEU A 147 -4.43 -8.40 -9.62
CA LEU A 147 -5.89 -8.30 -9.56
C LEU A 147 -6.49 -9.34 -8.62
N ASN A 148 -7.77 -9.17 -8.34
CA ASN A 148 -8.56 -10.04 -7.51
C ASN A 148 -9.29 -11.10 -8.33
N LEU A 149 -9.48 -12.26 -7.73
CA LEU A 149 -10.37 -13.32 -8.22
C LEU A 149 -11.52 -13.51 -7.23
N SER A 150 -12.55 -14.23 -7.63
CA SER A 150 -13.63 -14.65 -6.72
C SER A 150 -13.12 -15.49 -5.55
N ALA A 151 -12.00 -16.19 -5.74
CA ALA A 151 -11.34 -16.98 -4.71
C ALA A 151 -10.57 -16.14 -3.66
N GLY A 152 -10.25 -14.88 -3.95
CA GLY A 152 -9.56 -13.98 -3.01
C GLY A 152 -8.82 -12.84 -3.66
N LYS A 153 -8.38 -11.89 -2.82
CA LYS A 153 -7.60 -10.71 -3.25
C LYS A 153 -6.17 -11.07 -3.64
N ASN A 154 -5.64 -10.35 -4.64
CA ASN A 154 -4.22 -10.37 -5.03
C ASN A 154 -3.66 -11.78 -5.33
N LEU A 155 -4.50 -12.65 -5.93
CA LEU A 155 -4.10 -14.03 -6.27
C LEU A 155 -3.35 -14.12 -7.59
N VAL A 156 -3.57 -13.19 -8.49
CA VAL A 156 -2.95 -13.12 -9.81
C VAL A 156 -2.23 -11.81 -9.98
N GLY A 157 -0.98 -11.84 -10.41
CA GLY A 157 -0.17 -10.65 -10.57
C GLY A 157 1.28 -10.94 -10.93
N ALA A 158 2.09 -9.90 -10.93
CA ALA A 158 3.51 -9.95 -11.23
C ALA A 158 4.30 -9.03 -10.27
N PHE A 159 5.58 -9.36 -10.07
CA PHE A 159 6.54 -8.38 -9.55
C PHE A 159 7.06 -7.56 -10.74
N TYR A 160 6.54 -6.34 -10.89
CA TYR A 160 6.88 -5.45 -11.99
C TYR A 160 7.21 -4.05 -11.47
N GLN A 161 8.47 -3.66 -11.56
CA GLN A 161 8.96 -2.41 -11.00
C GLN A 161 8.62 -1.24 -11.92
N PRO A 162 8.20 -0.08 -11.38
CA PRO A 162 7.97 1.12 -12.18
C PRO A 162 9.32 1.76 -12.61
N GLN A 163 9.28 2.58 -13.65
CA GLN A 163 10.42 3.41 -14.07
C GLN A 163 10.63 4.61 -13.13
N ALA A 164 9.55 5.10 -12.51
CA ALA A 164 9.54 6.16 -11.51
C ALA A 164 8.21 6.19 -10.77
N VAL A 165 8.22 6.78 -9.56
CA VAL A 165 7.02 7.11 -8.78
C VAL A 165 7.02 8.61 -8.48
N PHE A 166 5.87 9.28 -8.63
CA PHE A 166 5.69 10.70 -8.33
C PHE A 166 4.62 10.87 -7.24
N ALA A 167 5.05 10.93 -6.00
CA ALA A 167 4.20 11.11 -4.82
C ALA A 167 4.01 12.60 -4.53
N ASP A 168 3.07 13.23 -5.22
CA ASP A 168 2.70 14.64 -5.00
C ASP A 168 1.67 14.77 -3.89
N MET A 169 2.07 15.36 -2.76
CA MET A 169 1.19 15.56 -1.60
C MET A 169 -0.08 16.36 -1.93
N ARG A 170 -0.06 17.19 -2.98
CA ARG A 170 -1.26 17.95 -3.39
C ARG A 170 -2.36 17.05 -3.92
N LEU A 171 -2.04 15.87 -4.42
CA LEU A 171 -3.05 14.90 -4.86
C LEU A 171 -3.88 14.35 -3.69
N LEU A 172 -3.39 14.48 -2.46
CA LEU A 172 -4.12 14.12 -1.26
C LEU A 172 -5.21 15.14 -0.87
N SER A 173 -5.22 16.35 -1.46
CA SER A 173 -6.16 17.41 -1.11
C SER A 173 -7.63 17.05 -1.36
N THR A 174 -7.88 16.09 -2.26
CA THR A 174 -9.22 15.59 -2.60
C THR A 174 -9.53 14.23 -2.00
N LEU A 175 -8.57 13.67 -1.23
CA LEU A 175 -8.75 12.38 -0.58
C LEU A 175 -9.71 12.50 0.61
N PRO A 176 -10.75 11.65 0.72
CA PRO A 176 -11.63 11.66 1.87
C PRO A 176 -10.86 11.47 3.18
N PRO A 177 -11.25 12.15 4.29
CA PRO A 177 -10.56 12.04 5.58
C PRO A 177 -10.42 10.59 6.09
N ARG A 178 -11.43 9.74 5.89
CA ARG A 178 -11.40 8.31 6.26
C ARG A 178 -10.30 7.55 5.50
N GLU A 179 -10.12 7.84 4.21
CA GLU A 179 -9.07 7.24 3.38
C GLU A 179 -7.67 7.75 3.77
N PHE A 180 -7.55 9.03 4.13
CA PHE A 180 -6.30 9.56 4.65
C PHE A 180 -5.93 8.88 5.98
N SER A 181 -6.89 8.73 6.91
CA SER A 181 -6.69 7.99 8.16
C SER A 181 -6.30 6.54 7.90
N ALA A 182 -6.94 5.86 6.93
CA ALA A 182 -6.55 4.51 6.54
C ALA A 182 -5.08 4.44 6.08
N GLY A 183 -4.61 5.43 5.32
CA GLY A 183 -3.20 5.55 4.96
C GLY A 183 -2.27 5.75 6.16
N MET A 184 -2.72 6.48 7.19
CA MET A 184 -1.95 6.69 8.42
C MET A 184 -1.71 5.39 9.20
N ALA A 185 -2.56 4.37 9.07
CA ALA A 185 -2.30 3.06 9.67
C ALA A 185 -1.00 2.45 9.14
N GLU A 186 -0.74 2.55 7.83
CA GLU A 186 0.50 2.09 7.22
C GLU A 186 1.71 2.95 7.63
N VAL A 187 1.54 4.27 7.74
CA VAL A 187 2.60 5.16 8.26
C VAL A 187 3.00 4.75 9.69
N ILE A 188 2.01 4.52 10.57
CA ILE A 188 2.25 4.07 11.96
C ILE A 188 2.92 2.70 11.99
N LYS A 189 2.51 1.79 11.10
CA LYS A 189 3.12 0.48 10.95
C LYS A 189 4.63 0.58 10.68
N TYR A 190 5.09 1.49 9.83
CA TYR A 190 6.53 1.66 9.58
C TYR A 190 7.29 2.08 10.83
N GLY A 191 6.73 2.95 11.65
CA GLY A 191 7.30 3.31 12.94
C GLY A 191 7.44 2.11 13.88
N LEU A 192 6.41 1.27 13.93
CA LEU A 192 6.39 0.08 14.79
C LEU A 192 7.32 -1.02 14.32
N LEU A 193 7.42 -1.23 13.00
CA LEU A 193 8.18 -2.37 12.47
C LEU A 193 9.70 -2.15 12.45
N GLY A 194 10.17 -0.89 12.31
CA GLY A 194 11.59 -0.67 12.09
C GLY A 194 12.13 0.75 12.38
N ASP A 195 11.30 1.68 12.89
CA ASP A 195 11.77 3.04 13.17
C ASP A 195 11.06 3.70 14.37
N ALA A 196 11.62 3.50 15.56
CA ALA A 196 11.11 4.10 16.78
C ALA A 196 11.06 5.64 16.73
N ARG A 197 12.00 6.30 16.01
CA ARG A 197 12.02 7.76 15.87
C ARG A 197 10.86 8.27 15.03
N LEU A 198 10.50 7.53 13.98
CA LEU A 198 9.30 7.84 13.20
C LEU A 198 8.05 7.74 14.08
N PHE A 199 7.94 6.67 14.88
CA PHE A 199 6.81 6.49 15.79
C PHE A 199 6.72 7.62 16.81
N GLU A 200 7.81 7.99 17.46
CA GLU A 200 7.88 9.11 18.41
C GLU A 200 7.54 10.46 17.73
N THR A 201 8.00 10.65 16.48
CA THR A 201 7.63 11.84 15.69
C THR A 201 6.12 11.93 15.48
N LEU A 202 5.46 10.80 15.19
CA LEU A 202 4.00 10.72 15.04
C LEU A 202 3.25 10.93 16.36
N GLU A 203 3.78 10.40 17.49
CA GLU A 203 3.22 10.64 18.82
C GLU A 203 3.25 12.13 19.19
N ASN A 204 4.34 12.82 18.86
CA ASN A 204 4.57 14.23 19.20
C ASN A 204 4.01 15.21 18.13
N ALA A 205 3.68 14.74 16.94
CA ALA A 205 3.05 15.58 15.93
C ALA A 205 1.61 15.93 16.34
N GLY A 206 1.08 17.08 15.89
CA GLY A 206 -0.34 17.34 15.87
C GLY A 206 -1.08 16.36 14.95
N THR A 207 -2.38 16.55 14.75
CA THR A 207 -3.10 15.83 13.70
C THR A 207 -2.51 16.19 12.35
N LEU A 208 -2.08 15.18 11.59
CA LEU A 208 -1.51 15.38 10.26
C LEU A 208 -2.65 15.50 9.23
N ALA A 209 -2.45 16.39 8.27
CA ALA A 209 -3.29 16.57 7.09
C ALA A 209 -2.40 16.61 5.84
N TRP A 210 -3.02 16.59 4.67
CA TRP A 210 -2.30 16.56 3.40
C TRP A 210 -1.33 17.76 3.19
N ASP A 211 -1.63 18.91 3.79
CA ASP A 211 -0.84 20.14 3.74
C ASP A 211 0.13 20.32 4.92
N SER A 212 0.21 19.34 5.80
CA SER A 212 1.13 19.38 6.95
C SER A 212 2.58 19.43 6.46
N PRO A 213 3.38 20.41 6.92
CA PRO A 213 4.76 20.60 6.44
C PRO A 213 5.67 19.38 6.66
N LYS A 214 5.36 18.53 7.65
CA LYS A 214 6.11 17.32 7.98
C LYS A 214 5.70 16.10 7.13
N LEU A 215 4.60 16.17 6.39
CA LEU A 215 4.09 15.00 5.68
C LEU A 215 5.07 14.48 4.61
N PRO A 216 5.72 15.31 3.78
CA PRO A 216 6.70 14.83 2.81
C PRO A 216 7.84 14.04 3.45
N ASP A 217 8.39 14.53 4.57
CA ASP A 217 9.48 13.85 5.30
C ASP A 217 9.02 12.51 5.87
N ILE A 218 7.80 12.44 6.40
CA ILE A 218 7.18 11.21 6.91
C ILE A 218 7.00 10.20 5.77
N VAL A 219 6.43 10.62 4.64
CA VAL A 219 6.24 9.77 3.46
C VAL A 219 7.59 9.29 2.93
N LYS A 220 8.58 10.17 2.84
CA LYS A 220 9.96 9.82 2.46
C LYS A 220 10.51 8.73 3.36
N ARG A 221 10.39 8.90 4.69
CA ARG A 221 10.90 7.92 5.65
C ARG A 221 10.22 6.56 5.50
N CYS A 222 8.91 6.51 5.30
CA CYS A 222 8.18 5.28 5.00
C CYS A 222 8.70 4.60 3.71
N CYS A 223 8.89 5.39 2.64
CA CYS A 223 9.44 4.88 1.38
C CYS A 223 10.87 4.34 1.55
N GLU A 224 11.74 5.02 2.32
CA GLU A 224 13.10 4.56 2.62
C GLU A 224 13.08 3.20 3.33
N ILE A 225 12.27 3.05 4.40
CA ILE A 225 12.15 1.80 5.14
C ILE A 225 11.65 0.69 4.20
N LYS A 226 10.61 0.96 3.41
CA LYS A 226 10.09 -0.04 2.48
C LYS A 226 11.09 -0.38 1.40
N ALA A 227 11.77 0.61 0.81
CA ALA A 227 12.79 0.40 -0.21
C ALA A 227 13.92 -0.51 0.30
N GLN A 228 14.40 -0.31 1.53
CA GLN A 228 15.41 -1.17 2.17
C GLN A 228 14.93 -2.62 2.31
N VAL A 229 13.70 -2.81 2.80
CA VAL A 229 13.11 -4.15 2.94
C VAL A 229 12.93 -4.83 1.57
N VAL A 230 12.45 -4.09 0.57
CA VAL A 230 12.28 -4.61 -0.81
C VAL A 230 13.62 -4.94 -1.44
N ALA A 231 14.65 -4.09 -1.27
CA ALA A 231 15.99 -4.35 -1.80
C ALA A 231 16.62 -5.63 -1.22
N SER A 232 16.32 -5.95 0.04
CA SER A 232 16.82 -7.17 0.69
C SER A 232 16.06 -8.45 0.31
N ASP A 233 14.79 -8.35 -0.10
CA ASP A 233 13.91 -9.49 -0.39
C ASP A 233 12.81 -9.11 -1.39
N GLU A 234 13.20 -8.79 -2.63
CA GLU A 234 12.26 -8.30 -3.65
C GLU A 234 11.05 -9.22 -3.88
N ARG A 235 11.27 -10.54 -3.90
CA ARG A 235 10.24 -11.54 -4.25
C ARG A 235 9.58 -12.21 -3.05
N GLU A 236 9.82 -11.72 -1.84
CA GLU A 236 9.24 -12.28 -0.61
C GLU A 236 9.58 -13.79 -0.43
N THR A 237 10.84 -14.13 -0.68
CA THR A 237 11.34 -15.51 -0.61
C THR A 237 12.13 -15.79 0.68
N ALA A 238 12.50 -14.76 1.45
CA ALA A 238 13.22 -14.91 2.71
C ALA A 238 12.47 -15.84 3.67
N GLN A 239 13.23 -16.71 4.35
CA GLN A 239 12.65 -17.66 5.31
C GLN A 239 12.25 -16.97 6.62
N GLU A 240 13.02 -15.98 7.06
CA GLU A 240 12.79 -15.21 8.28
C GLU A 240 12.90 -13.71 8.00
N ASN A 241 12.09 -12.94 8.72
CA ASN A 241 12.03 -11.48 8.57
C ASN A 241 11.82 -11.04 7.11
N GLY A 242 12.76 -10.39 6.47
CA GLY A 242 12.65 -9.93 5.10
C GLY A 242 11.38 -9.13 4.83
N ARG A 243 10.80 -9.27 3.63
CA ARG A 243 9.58 -8.57 3.24
C ARG A 243 8.35 -8.98 4.06
N ALA A 244 8.38 -10.14 4.72
CA ALA A 244 7.29 -10.58 5.59
C ALA A 244 7.04 -9.63 6.78
N LEU A 245 8.06 -8.87 7.24
CA LEU A 245 7.91 -7.86 8.29
C LEU A 245 6.87 -6.79 7.94
N LEU A 246 6.72 -6.45 6.66
CA LEU A 246 5.72 -5.48 6.19
C LEU A 246 4.27 -5.92 6.48
N ASN A 247 4.08 -7.19 6.85
CA ASN A 247 2.77 -7.72 7.24
C ASN A 247 2.45 -7.56 8.74
N LEU A 248 3.10 -6.66 9.48
CA LEU A 248 2.69 -6.32 10.85
C LEU A 248 1.21 -5.89 10.85
N GLY A 249 0.39 -6.51 11.70
CA GLY A 249 -1.05 -6.30 11.74
C GLY A 249 -1.87 -7.03 10.66
N HIS A 250 -1.27 -7.41 9.54
CA HIS A 250 -2.01 -7.95 8.38
C HIS A 250 -2.60 -9.33 8.58
N THR A 251 -2.03 -10.18 9.44
CA THR A 251 -2.59 -11.51 9.71
C THR A 251 -3.98 -11.39 10.32
N PHE A 252 -4.16 -10.48 11.27
CA PHE A 252 -5.45 -10.13 11.84
C PHE A 252 -6.29 -9.28 10.87
N GLY A 253 -5.69 -8.26 10.23
CA GLY A 253 -6.37 -7.36 9.31
C GLY A 253 -7.05 -8.08 8.14
N HIS A 254 -6.36 -9.02 7.48
CA HIS A 254 -6.95 -9.81 6.39
C HIS A 254 -8.10 -10.70 6.87
N ALA A 255 -8.03 -11.23 8.09
CA ALA A 255 -9.14 -11.98 8.67
C ALA A 255 -10.37 -11.08 8.86
N ILE A 256 -10.19 -9.84 9.35
CA ILE A 256 -11.27 -8.85 9.47
C ILE A 256 -11.89 -8.58 8.10
N GLU A 257 -11.08 -8.19 7.08
CA GLU A 257 -11.57 -7.91 5.73
C GLU A 257 -12.36 -9.08 5.13
N LYS A 258 -11.89 -10.30 5.35
CA LYS A 258 -12.52 -11.50 4.81
C LYS A 258 -13.84 -11.84 5.49
N VAL A 259 -13.90 -11.72 6.83
CA VAL A 259 -15.08 -12.13 7.61
C VAL A 259 -16.15 -11.04 7.63
N ALA A 260 -15.75 -9.75 7.69
CA ALA A 260 -16.70 -8.64 7.62
C ALA A 260 -17.30 -8.46 6.22
N GLY A 261 -16.63 -8.95 5.19
CA GLY A 261 -16.96 -8.66 3.80
C GLY A 261 -16.21 -7.44 3.28
N TYR A 262 -15.78 -7.54 2.03
CA TYR A 262 -14.99 -6.48 1.41
C TYR A 262 -15.79 -5.17 1.29
N GLY A 263 -15.22 -4.08 1.78
CA GLY A 263 -15.82 -2.74 1.77
C GLY A 263 -16.40 -2.29 3.12
N GLU A 264 -16.63 -3.20 4.06
CA GLU A 264 -17.06 -2.84 5.42
C GLU A 264 -15.96 -2.09 6.19
N TYR A 265 -14.74 -2.62 6.12
CA TYR A 265 -13.52 -1.97 6.61
C TYR A 265 -12.67 -1.51 5.43
N LEU A 266 -12.10 -0.31 5.51
CA LEU A 266 -10.95 0.03 4.67
C LEU A 266 -9.74 -0.80 5.09
N HIS A 267 -8.84 -1.08 4.15
CA HIS A 267 -7.63 -1.87 4.43
C HIS A 267 -6.86 -1.36 5.65
N GLY A 268 -6.57 -0.06 5.70
CA GLY A 268 -5.85 0.55 6.82
C GLY A 268 -6.62 0.49 8.15
N GLU A 269 -7.96 0.49 8.14
CA GLU A 269 -8.77 0.29 9.34
C GLU A 269 -8.61 -1.14 9.88
N ALA A 270 -8.65 -2.13 9.01
CA ALA A 270 -8.43 -3.53 9.38
C ALA A 270 -6.99 -3.75 9.87
N VAL A 271 -6.00 -3.14 9.21
CA VAL A 271 -4.59 -3.18 9.65
C VAL A 271 -4.39 -2.47 10.99
N ALA A 272 -5.09 -1.37 11.26
CA ALA A 272 -5.03 -0.67 12.55
C ALA A 272 -5.47 -1.57 13.70
N VAL A 273 -6.65 -2.23 13.58
CA VAL A 273 -7.11 -3.21 14.57
C VAL A 273 -6.14 -4.38 14.68
N GLY A 274 -5.64 -4.87 13.55
CA GLY A 274 -4.65 -5.94 13.50
C GLY A 274 -3.31 -5.57 14.15
N THR A 275 -2.91 -4.31 14.08
CA THR A 275 -1.71 -3.80 14.75
C THR A 275 -1.88 -3.77 16.26
N VAL A 276 -3.07 -3.39 16.76
CA VAL A 276 -3.40 -3.51 18.19
C VAL A 276 -3.37 -4.98 18.62
N ALA A 277 -3.95 -5.88 17.80
CA ALA A 277 -3.90 -7.33 18.05
C ALA A 277 -2.45 -7.84 18.17
N ALA A 278 -1.57 -7.45 17.23
CA ALA A 278 -0.16 -7.82 17.26
C ALA A 278 0.57 -7.29 18.50
N ALA A 279 0.25 -6.07 18.95
CA ALA A 279 0.83 -5.48 20.16
C ALA A 279 0.37 -6.23 21.43
N LEU A 280 -0.93 -6.48 21.56
CA LEU A 280 -1.49 -7.26 22.68
C LEU A 280 -0.90 -8.68 22.73
N LEU A 281 -0.83 -9.35 21.58
CA LEU A 281 -0.28 -10.70 21.48
C LEU A 281 1.21 -10.73 21.83
N SER A 282 1.98 -9.70 21.44
CA SER A 282 3.40 -9.58 21.79
C SER A 282 3.62 -9.45 23.29
N GLU A 283 2.79 -8.66 23.96
CA GLU A 283 2.82 -8.50 25.42
C GLU A 283 2.35 -9.78 26.14
N GLN A 284 1.26 -10.39 25.67
CA GLN A 284 0.69 -11.61 26.26
C GLN A 284 1.69 -12.78 26.22
N LEU A 285 2.43 -12.91 25.13
CA LEU A 285 3.45 -13.96 24.95
C LEU A 285 4.81 -13.62 25.61
N GLY A 286 4.94 -12.45 26.24
CA GLY A 286 6.16 -12.01 26.93
C GLY A 286 7.29 -11.61 25.98
N TYR A 287 7.02 -11.35 24.69
CA TYR A 287 8.01 -10.78 23.76
C TYR A 287 8.28 -9.32 24.06
N ALA A 288 7.30 -8.59 24.59
CA ALA A 288 7.44 -7.23 25.09
C ALA A 288 6.91 -7.13 26.52
N PRO A 289 7.40 -6.19 27.33
CA PRO A 289 6.86 -5.96 28.67
C PRO A 289 5.38 -5.54 28.58
N ALA A 290 4.56 -6.05 29.50
CA ALA A 290 3.15 -5.75 29.54
C ALA A 290 2.87 -4.24 29.66
N GLY A 291 1.93 -3.74 28.86
CA GLY A 291 1.53 -2.33 28.88
C GLY A 291 2.52 -1.36 28.23
N THR A 292 3.51 -1.83 27.48
CA THR A 292 4.50 -0.95 26.82
C THR A 292 4.19 -0.67 25.36
N LEU A 293 3.57 -1.59 24.64
CA LEU A 293 3.25 -1.47 23.21
C LEU A 293 1.79 -1.10 22.97
N ALA A 294 0.86 -1.90 23.47
CA ALA A 294 -0.56 -1.78 23.15
C ALA A 294 -1.14 -0.41 23.53
N PRO A 295 -0.86 0.18 24.69
CA PRO A 295 -1.38 1.52 25.03
C PRO A 295 -0.89 2.62 24.09
N ARG A 296 0.39 2.59 23.69
CA ARG A 296 0.98 3.56 22.77
C ARG A 296 0.38 3.41 21.37
N CYS A 297 0.27 2.18 20.86
CA CYS A 297 -0.38 1.90 19.58
C CYS A 297 -1.82 2.41 19.56
N ILE A 298 -2.61 2.06 20.60
CA ILE A 298 -4.01 2.49 20.74
C ILE A 298 -4.12 4.01 20.76
N ALA A 299 -3.28 4.70 21.54
CA ALA A 299 -3.30 6.15 21.64
C ALA A 299 -3.01 6.81 20.28
N LEU A 300 -1.99 6.34 19.56
CA LEU A 300 -1.59 6.92 18.28
C LEU A 300 -2.62 6.63 17.17
N LEU A 301 -3.17 5.42 17.14
CA LEU A 301 -4.23 5.05 16.17
C LEU A 301 -5.50 5.87 16.39
N LYS A 302 -5.97 6.00 17.65
CA LYS A 302 -7.12 6.86 17.99
C LYS A 302 -6.91 8.32 17.61
N LYS A 303 -5.69 8.85 17.84
CA LYS A 303 -5.33 10.22 17.44
C LYS A 303 -5.49 10.46 15.94
N ASN A 304 -5.31 9.42 15.12
CA ASN A 304 -5.47 9.46 13.68
C ASN A 304 -6.85 8.95 13.21
N ALA A 305 -7.88 8.98 14.09
CA ALA A 305 -9.25 8.55 13.82
C ALA A 305 -9.36 7.11 13.27
N LEU A 306 -8.46 6.22 13.69
CA LEU A 306 -8.45 4.81 13.32
C LEU A 306 -9.13 3.94 14.39
N PRO A 307 -9.82 2.86 14.01
CA PRO A 307 -10.39 1.92 14.95
C PRO A 307 -9.28 1.14 15.67
N VAL A 308 -9.52 0.85 16.94
CA VAL A 308 -8.61 0.09 17.82
C VAL A 308 -9.23 -1.21 18.34
N ARG A 309 -10.46 -1.48 17.91
CA ARG A 309 -11.23 -2.71 18.16
C ARG A 309 -12.21 -2.92 17.02
N LEU A 310 -12.84 -4.07 16.97
CA LEU A 310 -13.88 -4.34 15.98
C LEU A 310 -15.07 -3.40 16.20
N HIS A 311 -15.60 -2.81 15.13
CA HIS A 311 -16.81 -1.97 15.20
C HIS A 311 -18.10 -2.77 14.94
N SER A 312 -17.96 -4.04 14.52
CA SER A 312 -19.08 -4.97 14.37
C SER A 312 -18.72 -6.31 15.03
N ARG A 313 -19.74 -7.04 15.50
CA ARG A 313 -19.53 -8.38 16.05
C ARG A 313 -19.20 -9.36 14.94
N LEU A 314 -17.95 -9.78 14.88
CA LEU A 314 -17.47 -10.84 14.00
C LEU A 314 -17.25 -12.12 14.84
N PRO A 315 -17.76 -13.30 14.41
CA PRO A 315 -17.55 -14.55 15.14
C PRO A 315 -16.06 -14.90 15.23
N VAL A 316 -15.53 -15.05 16.44
CA VAL A 316 -14.10 -15.35 16.68
C VAL A 316 -13.68 -16.62 15.94
N GLU A 317 -14.52 -17.66 15.93
CA GLU A 317 -14.26 -18.90 15.19
C GLU A 317 -14.04 -18.66 13.68
N MET A 318 -14.84 -17.75 13.06
CA MET A 318 -14.67 -17.39 11.65
C MET A 318 -13.36 -16.60 11.40
N LEU A 319 -13.00 -15.70 12.33
CA LEU A 319 -11.75 -14.97 12.28
C LEU A 319 -10.54 -15.92 12.38
N MET A 320 -10.55 -16.86 13.30
CA MET A 320 -9.51 -17.90 13.44
C MET A 320 -9.42 -18.79 12.18
N ARG A 321 -10.53 -19.21 11.61
CA ARG A 321 -10.56 -19.97 10.33
C ARG A 321 -10.02 -19.12 9.17
N ALA A 322 -10.34 -17.84 9.11
CA ALA A 322 -9.85 -16.93 8.09
C ALA A 322 -8.33 -16.77 8.15
N MET A 323 -7.76 -16.64 9.36
CA MET A 323 -6.30 -16.60 9.57
C MET A 323 -5.64 -17.92 9.13
N ALA A 324 -6.19 -19.07 9.48
CA ALA A 324 -5.65 -20.38 9.11
C ALA A 324 -5.62 -20.61 7.60
N SER A 325 -6.50 -19.95 6.84
CA SER A 325 -6.58 -20.03 5.37
C SER A 325 -5.76 -18.96 4.64
N ASP A 326 -5.03 -18.10 5.35
CA ASP A 326 -4.18 -17.07 4.72
C ASP A 326 -2.97 -17.72 4.01
N LYS A 327 -2.54 -17.13 2.90
CA LYS A 327 -1.35 -17.49 2.12
C LYS A 327 -0.04 -17.54 2.93
N LYS A 328 -0.03 -16.96 4.12
CA LYS A 328 1.10 -16.94 5.07
C LYS A 328 1.33 -18.27 5.78
N VAL A 329 0.48 -19.27 5.55
CA VAL A 329 0.70 -20.64 6.03
C VAL A 329 1.83 -21.28 5.22
N ARG A 330 3.03 -21.40 5.81
CA ARG A 330 4.16 -22.16 5.26
C ARG A 330 4.33 -23.44 6.07
N ALA A 331 4.42 -24.57 5.42
CA ALA A 331 4.55 -25.90 6.06
C ALA A 331 3.47 -26.17 7.14
N GLY A 332 2.24 -25.68 6.92
CA GLY A 332 1.13 -25.89 7.85
C GLY A 332 1.14 -24.99 9.10
N LYS A 333 2.11 -24.08 9.27
CA LYS A 333 2.15 -23.13 10.40
C LYS A 333 1.83 -21.73 9.94
N LEU A 334 0.89 -21.07 10.64
CA LEU A 334 0.59 -19.65 10.47
C LEU A 334 1.75 -18.83 11.02
N ARG A 335 2.23 -17.83 10.25
CA ARG A 335 3.28 -16.93 10.69
C ARG A 335 2.70 -15.57 11.07
N PHE A 336 3.16 -15.07 12.19
CA PHE A 336 2.82 -13.75 12.72
C PHE A 336 4.02 -12.80 12.62
N VAL A 337 3.73 -11.53 12.49
CA VAL A 337 4.69 -10.45 12.75
C VAL A 337 4.33 -9.87 14.10
N LEU A 338 5.24 -9.97 15.05
CA LEU A 338 5.12 -9.48 16.44
C LEU A 338 6.24 -8.48 16.73
N MET A 339 6.23 -7.88 17.93
CA MET A 339 7.15 -6.81 18.30
C MET A 339 7.81 -7.11 19.65
N ARG A 340 9.13 -6.79 19.76
CA ARG A 340 9.84 -6.74 21.06
C ARG A 340 9.76 -5.36 21.70
N ALA A 341 9.80 -4.34 20.85
CA ALA A 341 9.69 -2.93 21.22
C ALA A 341 9.13 -2.14 20.03
N VAL A 342 8.81 -0.87 20.22
CA VAL A 342 8.55 0.05 19.11
C VAL A 342 9.79 0.12 18.23
N GLY A 343 9.62 -0.10 16.93
CA GLY A 343 10.73 -0.14 15.96
C GLY A 343 11.45 -1.48 15.88
N GLU A 344 10.97 -2.52 16.57
CA GLU A 344 11.63 -3.83 16.61
C GLU A 344 10.62 -4.97 16.38
N ALA A 345 10.23 -5.18 15.14
CA ALA A 345 9.35 -6.28 14.73
C ALA A 345 10.16 -7.51 14.27
N PHE A 346 9.53 -8.69 14.41
CA PHE A 346 10.10 -9.97 13.98
C PHE A 346 8.99 -10.93 13.55
N THR A 347 9.35 -11.97 12.79
CA THR A 347 8.41 -13.01 12.37
C THR A 347 8.53 -14.24 13.26
N THR A 348 7.38 -14.84 13.63
CA THR A 348 7.35 -16.10 14.40
C THR A 348 6.21 -16.99 13.94
N GLY A 349 6.39 -18.31 14.04
CA GLY A 349 5.35 -19.32 13.90
C GLY A 349 4.94 -19.96 15.24
N ASP A 350 5.55 -19.52 16.33
CA ASP A 350 5.36 -20.10 17.65
C ASP A 350 4.32 -19.29 18.45
N VAL A 351 3.10 -19.27 17.92
CA VAL A 351 1.94 -18.60 18.54
C VAL A 351 0.90 -19.68 18.86
N PRO A 352 0.56 -19.90 20.13
CA PRO A 352 -0.53 -20.76 20.54
C PRO A 352 -1.87 -20.25 20.00
N ALA A 353 -2.74 -21.14 19.57
CA ALA A 353 -4.03 -20.76 18.99
C ALA A 353 -4.94 -20.04 20.01
N ASP A 354 -4.93 -20.52 21.25
CA ASP A 354 -5.67 -19.93 22.38
C ASP A 354 -5.21 -18.50 22.71
N ALA A 355 -3.93 -18.19 22.54
CA ALA A 355 -3.41 -16.82 22.70
C ALA A 355 -3.99 -15.88 21.62
N ALA A 356 -4.05 -16.31 20.37
CA ALA A 356 -4.65 -15.52 19.30
C ALA A 356 -6.19 -15.37 19.49
N GLU A 357 -6.86 -16.43 19.94
CA GLU A 357 -8.29 -16.41 20.28
C GLU A 357 -8.62 -15.40 21.40
N SER A 358 -7.84 -15.42 22.48
CA SER A 358 -7.97 -14.47 23.60
C SER A 358 -7.81 -13.01 23.14
N VAL A 359 -6.91 -12.73 22.21
CA VAL A 359 -6.75 -11.39 21.63
C VAL A 359 -7.99 -10.99 20.83
N TRP A 360 -8.59 -11.90 20.04
CA TRP A 360 -9.85 -11.62 19.35
C TRP A 360 -11.01 -11.31 20.29
N GLU A 361 -11.11 -12.06 21.39
CA GLU A 361 -12.12 -11.79 22.44
C GLU A 361 -11.97 -10.39 23.02
N ALA A 362 -10.72 -9.97 23.34
CA ALA A 362 -10.43 -8.64 23.87
C ALA A 362 -10.75 -7.51 22.88
N LEU A 363 -10.65 -7.76 21.57
CA LEU A 363 -10.94 -6.77 20.53
C LEU A 363 -12.41 -6.74 20.10
N SER A 364 -13.18 -7.76 20.44
CA SER A 364 -14.61 -7.89 20.12
C SER A 364 -15.54 -7.26 21.16
N ALA A 365 -15.01 -6.83 22.29
CA ALA A 365 -15.76 -6.32 23.45
C ALA A 365 -16.06 -4.82 23.35
#